data_e4bc7bc187ca5d5cf4ef03346740181b
#
_entry.id   e4bc7bc187ca5d5cf4ef03346740181b
#
_cell.length_a   1.000
_cell.length_b   1.000
_cell.length_c   1.000
_cell.angle_alpha   90.00
_cell.angle_beta   90.00
_cell.angle_gamma   90.00
#
_symmetry.space_group_name_H-M   'P 1'
#
loop_
_entity.id
_entity.type
_entity.pdbx_description
1 polymer ?
#
loop_
_entity_poly.entity_id
_entity_poly.type
_entity_poly.pdbx_seq_one_letter_code
_entity_poly.pdbx_strand_id
1 'polypeptide(L)'
;MSNMVLSLGKGQHKLQCPSTECQQRKKKNLKTLSVKVDMDGAVYYCHHCNLMGQEFYNKHRETKMTSIPKIEKKPLSINGLEWLNKRGISESTADKLGITTCTHYIQGVGNETECVMFPYTNRGQVYASKIRSITEKGFACSGSPQSFFNLDRVDTTKPLIICEGELDALSFIECGAEDVASVVSVPNGAVMKVVDEEFAKKDDSKFRFLTNAEDMLEQVKKVIIATDSDTAGQAMAEEMARRIGKHKCFKINYPKDCKDANDVILKKSTIALFDLIDLASAYPVSGLYDASQFYKNLDSLYSDGFGKGESTGFDNVDELYTIVKSQLTIVTGHPSSGKSEFIDQLMVNLAVNKGW
;
A
#
# COMPACT_ATOMS: atom_id res chain seq x y z
N MET A 1 21.29 9.18 22.47
CA MET A 1 21.51 9.55 21.06
C MET A 1 20.64 10.75 20.68
N SER A 2 19.35 10.71 20.92
CA SER A 2 18.34 11.74 20.59
C SER A 2 18.77 13.15 21.03
N ASN A 3 19.06 13.36 22.30
CA ASN A 3 19.47 14.67 22.81
C ASN A 3 20.81 15.20 22.23
N MET A 4 21.71 14.31 21.82
CA MET A 4 23.00 14.68 21.24
C MET A 4 22.87 15.16 19.78
N VAL A 5 22.04 14.51 18.98
CA VAL A 5 21.90 14.86 17.55
C VAL A 5 20.92 16.00 17.33
N LEU A 6 19.87 16.12 18.14
CA LEU A 6 18.88 17.19 18.07
C LEU A 6 19.38 18.54 18.64
N SER A 7 20.45 18.55 19.44
CA SER A 7 21.09 19.80 19.94
C SER A 7 22.00 20.47 18.91
N LEU A 8 22.26 19.82 17.77
CA LEU A 8 23.11 20.38 16.71
C LEU A 8 22.33 21.38 15.85
N GLY A 9 23.03 22.41 15.39
CA GLY A 9 22.46 23.34 14.41
C GLY A 9 22.21 22.70 13.05
N LYS A 10 21.35 23.31 12.23
CA LYS A 10 21.06 22.85 10.86
C LYS A 10 22.34 22.72 10.04
N GLY A 11 22.51 21.58 9.36
CA GLY A 11 23.68 21.31 8.51
C GLY A 11 24.19 19.89 8.64
N GLN A 12 25.41 19.67 8.12
CA GLN A 12 26.10 18.38 8.22
C GLN A 12 27.19 18.44 9.29
N HIS A 13 27.20 17.44 10.16
CA HIS A 13 28.14 17.33 11.29
C HIS A 13 28.84 15.97 11.26
N LYS A 14 30.09 15.95 11.77
CA LYS A 14 30.83 14.71 12.01
C LYS A 14 31.17 14.62 13.49
N LEU A 15 30.71 13.58 14.15
CA LEU A 15 30.85 13.35 15.59
C LEU A 15 31.56 12.03 15.89
N GLN A 16 31.98 11.86 17.13
CA GLN A 16 32.39 10.57 17.66
C GLN A 16 31.15 9.68 17.83
N CYS A 17 31.22 8.44 17.38
CA CYS A 17 30.11 7.50 17.55
C CYS A 17 30.04 7.02 19.01
N PRO A 18 28.87 7.08 19.67
CA PRO A 18 28.71 6.66 21.06
C PRO A 18 28.51 5.16 21.24
N SER A 19 28.46 4.35 20.16
CA SER A 19 28.29 2.90 20.28
C SER A 19 29.46 2.27 21.05
N THR A 20 29.17 1.22 21.82
CA THR A 20 30.18 0.48 22.59
C THR A 20 31.29 -0.06 21.67
N GLU A 21 30.94 -0.54 20.49
CA GLU A 21 31.86 -1.03 19.47
C GLU A 21 32.85 0.06 19.01
N CYS A 22 32.38 1.28 18.80
CA CYS A 22 33.24 2.39 18.43
C CYS A 22 34.07 2.93 19.60
N GLN A 23 33.59 2.83 20.82
CA GLN A 23 34.30 3.28 22.04
C GLN A 23 35.43 2.33 22.46
N GLN A 24 35.33 1.04 22.11
CA GLN A 24 36.36 0.02 22.44
C GLN A 24 37.53 -0.05 21.45
N ARG A 25 37.45 0.65 20.31
CA ARG A 25 38.53 0.62 19.30
C ARG A 25 39.78 1.44 19.73
N LYS A 26 40.93 1.09 19.14
CA LYS A 26 42.23 1.74 19.40
C LYS A 26 42.25 3.25 19.08
N LYS A 27 41.49 3.70 18.07
CA LYS A 27 41.38 5.11 17.61
C LYS A 27 40.02 5.71 18.01
N LYS A 28 39.79 5.89 19.30
CA LYS A 28 38.52 6.40 19.88
C LYS A 28 38.11 7.80 19.40
N ASN A 29 39.07 8.66 19.05
CA ASN A 29 38.82 10.07 18.73
C ASN A 29 38.40 10.34 17.28
N LEU A 30 38.27 9.30 16.45
CA LEU A 30 37.85 9.50 15.06
C LEU A 30 36.33 9.80 15.00
N LYS A 31 36.02 10.89 14.30
CA LYS A 31 34.64 11.32 14.03
C LYS A 31 34.04 10.46 12.89
N THR A 32 33.47 9.32 13.23
CA THR A 32 32.91 8.36 12.25
C THR A 32 31.41 8.42 12.12
N LEU A 33 30.72 9.19 13.00
CA LEU A 33 29.29 9.41 12.93
C LEU A 33 28.99 10.65 12.09
N SER A 34 28.44 10.47 10.91
CA SER A 34 27.90 11.56 10.09
C SER A 34 26.47 11.84 10.53
N VAL A 35 26.16 13.12 10.79
CA VAL A 35 24.82 13.58 11.17
C VAL A 35 24.42 14.69 10.22
N LYS A 36 23.24 14.60 9.64
CA LYS A 36 22.60 15.68 8.87
C LYS A 36 21.38 16.16 9.66
N VAL A 37 21.38 17.45 9.97
CA VAL A 37 20.27 18.11 10.67
C VAL A 37 19.56 19.03 9.69
N ASP A 38 18.24 18.89 9.58
CA ASP A 38 17.36 19.76 8.80
C ASP A 38 16.28 20.40 9.68
N MET A 39 15.21 20.92 9.06
CA MET A 39 14.13 21.59 9.78
C MET A 39 13.22 20.62 10.54
N ASP A 40 13.21 19.36 10.19
CA ASP A 40 12.30 18.36 10.73
C ASP A 40 12.97 17.47 11.79
N GLY A 41 14.32 17.36 11.75
CA GLY A 41 15.07 16.52 12.67
C GLY A 41 16.49 16.25 12.23
N ALA A 42 17.04 15.14 12.67
CA ALA A 42 18.40 14.70 12.35
C ALA A 42 18.42 13.24 11.89
N VAL A 43 19.18 12.96 10.83
CA VAL A 43 19.53 11.61 10.40
C VAL A 43 21.01 11.37 10.63
N TYR A 44 21.39 10.17 11.06
CA TYR A 44 22.77 9.86 11.35
C TYR A 44 23.18 8.46 10.88
N TYR A 45 24.45 8.34 10.51
CA TYR A 45 25.08 7.09 10.09
C TYR A 45 26.52 7.02 10.55
N CYS A 46 26.92 5.91 11.16
CA CYS A 46 28.30 5.64 11.54
C CYS A 46 29.00 4.76 10.51
N HIS A 47 30.05 5.29 9.88
CA HIS A 47 30.84 4.57 8.86
C HIS A 47 31.74 3.45 9.42
N HIS A 48 31.73 3.22 10.75
CA HIS A 48 32.51 2.16 11.38
C HIS A 48 31.69 0.98 11.87
N CYS A 49 30.61 1.25 12.64
CA CYS A 49 29.76 0.20 13.21
C CYS A 49 28.37 0.12 12.56
N ASN A 50 28.16 0.82 11.46
CA ASN A 50 26.90 0.90 10.73
C ASN A 50 25.69 1.33 11.57
N LEU A 51 25.93 1.91 12.76
CA LEU A 51 24.86 2.50 13.56
C LEU A 51 24.18 3.61 12.77
N MET A 52 22.89 3.47 12.53
CA MET A 52 22.07 4.46 11.82
C MET A 52 20.80 4.75 12.57
N GLY A 53 20.19 5.90 12.30
CA GLY A 53 18.89 6.26 12.85
C GLY A 53 18.47 7.65 12.42
N GLN A 54 17.25 7.99 12.83
CA GLN A 54 16.68 9.32 12.63
C GLN A 54 16.01 9.78 13.92
N GLU A 55 16.06 11.08 14.19
CA GLU A 55 15.45 11.71 15.35
C GLU A 55 14.73 12.97 14.89
N PHE A 56 13.51 13.17 15.34
CA PHE A 56 12.68 14.32 14.97
C PHE A 56 12.59 15.28 16.16
N TYR A 57 12.56 16.60 15.88
CA TYR A 57 12.41 17.64 16.91
C TYR A 57 11.06 17.55 17.64
N ASN A 58 10.01 17.05 16.95
CA ASN A 58 8.70 16.82 17.55
C ASN A 58 8.17 15.46 17.13
N LYS A 59 8.03 14.52 18.08
CA LYS A 59 7.27 13.26 17.86
C LYS A 59 5.76 13.52 17.64
N HIS A 60 5.28 14.70 18.03
CA HIS A 60 3.94 15.20 17.79
C HIS A 60 4.05 16.59 17.18
N ARG A 61 4.27 16.68 15.87
CA ARG A 61 3.95 17.91 15.19
C ARG A 61 2.42 17.95 15.12
N GLU A 62 1.79 18.61 16.10
CA GLU A 62 0.49 19.21 15.86
C GLU A 62 0.65 19.97 14.54
N THR A 63 -0.02 19.54 13.50
CA THR A 63 -0.10 20.29 12.26
C THR A 63 -0.51 21.69 12.65
N LYS A 64 0.40 22.67 12.58
CA LYS A 64 0.01 24.07 12.71
C LYS A 64 -1.07 24.25 11.67
N MET A 65 -2.31 24.37 12.14
CA MET A 65 -3.45 24.71 11.31
C MET A 65 -3.11 26.05 10.66
N THR A 66 -2.63 26.01 9.44
CA THR A 66 -2.56 27.20 8.61
C THR A 66 -3.97 27.74 8.56
N SER A 67 -4.12 29.05 8.81
CA SER A 67 -5.40 29.74 8.80
C SER A 67 -6.24 29.24 7.61
N ILE A 68 -7.41 28.66 7.89
CA ILE A 68 -8.33 28.14 6.90
C ILE A 68 -8.66 29.31 5.98
N PRO A 69 -8.37 29.25 4.66
CA PRO A 69 -8.86 30.25 3.75
C PRO A 69 -10.38 30.33 3.93
N LYS A 70 -10.91 31.52 4.18
CA LYS A 70 -12.35 31.75 4.35
C LYS A 70 -13.06 31.57 3.01
N ILE A 71 -13.30 30.31 2.64
CA ILE A 71 -14.27 30.02 1.57
C ILE A 71 -15.65 30.07 2.20
N GLU A 72 -16.51 30.89 1.65
CA GLU A 72 -17.90 30.97 2.10
C GLU A 72 -18.60 29.65 1.78
N LYS A 73 -18.87 28.88 2.84
CA LYS A 73 -19.60 27.60 2.75
C LYS A 73 -21.07 27.91 2.60
N LYS A 74 -21.70 27.34 1.60
CA LYS A 74 -23.15 27.35 1.41
C LYS A 74 -23.69 25.96 1.62
N PRO A 75 -24.91 25.78 2.11
CA PRO A 75 -25.59 24.49 2.10
C PRO A 75 -25.48 23.84 0.72
N LEU A 76 -25.62 22.55 0.65
CA LEU A 76 -25.58 21.84 -0.64
C LEU A 76 -26.65 22.42 -1.57
N SER A 77 -26.23 22.95 -2.72
CA SER A 77 -27.13 23.54 -3.71
C SER A 77 -27.91 22.45 -4.45
N ILE A 78 -29.01 22.83 -5.10
CA ILE A 78 -29.77 21.93 -5.98
C ILE A 78 -28.87 21.32 -7.05
N ASN A 79 -28.03 22.10 -7.71
CA ASN A 79 -27.10 21.63 -8.74
C ASN A 79 -26.05 20.67 -8.16
N GLY A 80 -25.54 20.99 -6.96
CA GLY A 80 -24.60 20.13 -6.25
C GLY A 80 -25.21 18.79 -5.87
N LEU A 81 -26.47 18.81 -5.39
CA LEU A 81 -27.22 17.60 -5.10
C LEU A 81 -27.51 16.76 -6.35
N GLU A 82 -27.95 17.39 -7.45
CA GLU A 82 -28.13 16.69 -8.73
C GLU A 82 -26.84 16.06 -9.23
N TRP A 83 -25.71 16.75 -9.06
CA TRP A 83 -24.41 16.23 -9.43
C TRP A 83 -24.01 14.99 -8.61
N LEU A 84 -24.31 14.96 -7.30
CA LEU A 84 -24.11 13.79 -6.43
C LEU A 84 -25.09 12.68 -6.78
N ASN A 85 -26.38 13.00 -6.99
CA ASN A 85 -27.41 12.01 -7.36
C ASN A 85 -27.08 11.29 -8.68
N LYS A 86 -26.51 12.00 -9.67
CA LYS A 86 -26.01 11.40 -10.91
C LYS A 86 -24.86 10.40 -10.67
N ARG A 87 -24.26 10.42 -9.50
CA ARG A 87 -23.22 9.47 -9.04
C ARG A 87 -23.76 8.45 -8.03
N GLY A 88 -25.08 8.39 -7.88
CA GLY A 88 -25.72 7.44 -6.97
C GLY A 88 -25.53 7.79 -5.48
N ILE A 89 -25.19 9.03 -5.15
CA ILE A 89 -24.97 9.50 -3.78
C ILE A 89 -26.19 10.35 -3.35
N SER A 90 -26.83 9.97 -2.25
CA SER A 90 -28.00 10.65 -1.69
C SER A 90 -27.63 11.91 -0.90
N GLU A 91 -28.63 12.79 -0.71
CA GLU A 91 -28.54 13.95 0.16
C GLU A 91 -28.20 13.55 1.61
N SER A 92 -28.76 12.47 2.10
CA SER A 92 -28.49 11.93 3.45
C SER A 92 -27.02 11.61 3.64
N THR A 93 -26.38 10.97 2.67
CA THR A 93 -24.93 10.67 2.71
C THR A 93 -24.10 11.94 2.64
N ALA A 94 -24.51 12.90 1.81
CA ALA A 94 -23.81 14.18 1.68
C ALA A 94 -23.88 14.99 2.99
N ASP A 95 -25.06 15.12 3.58
CA ASP A 95 -25.27 15.83 4.85
C ASP A 95 -24.50 15.19 6.00
N LYS A 96 -24.54 13.86 6.09
CA LYS A 96 -23.81 13.08 7.09
C LYS A 96 -22.32 13.40 7.11
N LEU A 97 -21.74 13.66 5.94
CA LEU A 97 -20.29 13.96 5.77
C LEU A 97 -20.01 15.46 5.72
N GLY A 98 -21.01 16.31 5.86
CA GLY A 98 -20.84 17.76 5.83
C GLY A 98 -20.40 18.29 4.46
N ILE A 99 -20.86 17.63 3.39
CA ILE A 99 -20.60 18.07 2.01
C ILE A 99 -21.40 19.37 1.77
N THR A 100 -20.75 20.35 1.19
CA THR A 100 -21.32 21.68 0.95
C THR A 100 -21.03 22.15 -0.46
N THR A 101 -21.60 23.26 -0.90
CA THR A 101 -21.24 23.92 -2.15
C THR A 101 -20.53 25.24 -1.91
N CYS A 102 -19.74 25.65 -2.88
CA CYS A 102 -19.08 26.94 -2.93
C CYS A 102 -18.91 27.39 -4.39
N THR A 103 -18.65 28.67 -4.59
CA THR A 103 -18.14 29.17 -5.87
C THR A 103 -16.63 29.35 -5.73
N HIS A 104 -15.86 28.77 -6.65
CA HIS A 104 -14.40 28.81 -6.57
C HIS A 104 -13.76 28.85 -7.95
N TYR A 105 -12.65 29.58 -8.06
CA TYR A 105 -11.84 29.58 -9.28
C TYR A 105 -11.07 28.26 -9.38
N ILE A 106 -11.29 27.52 -10.46
CA ILE A 106 -10.59 26.26 -10.73
C ILE A 106 -9.60 26.50 -11.89
N GLN A 107 -8.31 26.40 -11.60
CA GLN A 107 -7.26 26.68 -12.57
C GLN A 107 -7.39 25.82 -13.84
N GLY A 108 -7.77 24.54 -13.72
CA GLY A 108 -7.96 23.63 -14.86
C GLY A 108 -9.19 23.98 -15.72
N VAL A 109 -10.15 24.73 -15.18
CA VAL A 109 -11.38 25.19 -15.86
C VAL A 109 -11.19 26.64 -16.38
N GLY A 110 -10.32 27.42 -15.72
CA GLY A 110 -9.99 28.79 -16.13
C GLY A 110 -10.96 29.88 -15.71
N ASN A 111 -11.99 29.53 -14.90
CA ASN A 111 -13.00 30.48 -14.40
C ASN A 111 -13.50 30.10 -13.01
N GLU A 112 -14.31 30.99 -12.41
CA GLU A 112 -15.11 30.68 -11.23
C GLU A 112 -16.28 29.78 -11.63
N THR A 113 -16.45 28.70 -10.89
CA THR A 113 -17.53 27.73 -11.15
C THR A 113 -18.13 27.26 -9.84
N GLU A 114 -19.35 26.77 -9.91
CA GLU A 114 -19.98 26.11 -8.78
C GLU A 114 -19.31 24.75 -8.51
N CYS A 115 -19.06 24.49 -7.25
CA CYS A 115 -18.26 23.36 -6.82
C CYS A 115 -18.89 22.65 -5.63
N VAL A 116 -18.70 21.34 -5.54
CA VAL A 116 -18.92 20.55 -4.34
C VAL A 116 -17.62 20.52 -3.53
N MET A 117 -17.76 20.67 -2.22
CA MET A 117 -16.67 20.76 -1.27
C MET A 117 -16.71 19.61 -0.25
N PHE A 118 -15.60 18.87 -0.20
CA PHE A 118 -15.38 17.72 0.69
C PHE A 118 -14.52 18.18 1.87
N PRO A 119 -15.07 18.26 3.11
CA PRO A 119 -14.33 18.76 4.26
C PRO A 119 -13.38 17.69 4.81
N TYR A 120 -12.15 18.09 5.10
CA TYR A 120 -11.18 17.32 5.86
C TYR A 120 -11.17 17.82 7.29
N THR A 121 -11.52 16.95 8.23
CA THR A 121 -11.66 17.30 9.63
C THR A 121 -10.56 16.68 10.50
N ASN A 122 -10.27 17.34 11.59
CA ASN A 122 -9.44 16.82 12.67
C ASN A 122 -10.06 17.25 13.99
N ARG A 123 -10.45 16.29 14.82
CA ARG A 123 -11.15 16.52 16.09
C ARG A 123 -12.40 17.40 15.93
N GLY A 124 -13.18 17.12 14.90
CA GLY A 124 -14.40 17.85 14.57
C GLY A 124 -14.21 19.22 13.91
N GLN A 125 -12.98 19.68 13.71
CA GLN A 125 -12.69 20.96 13.07
C GLN A 125 -12.23 20.76 11.62
N VAL A 126 -12.84 21.48 10.67
CA VAL A 126 -12.41 21.48 9.28
C VAL A 126 -11.10 22.24 9.13
N TYR A 127 -10.03 21.57 8.72
CA TYR A 127 -8.72 22.18 8.52
C TYR A 127 -8.31 22.31 7.04
N ALA A 128 -8.96 21.57 6.17
CA ALA A 128 -8.79 21.64 4.72
C ALA A 128 -10.09 21.20 4.02
N SER A 129 -10.22 21.47 2.74
CA SER A 129 -11.29 20.96 1.91
C SER A 129 -10.80 20.71 0.49
N LYS A 130 -11.21 19.59 -0.11
CA LYS A 130 -11.14 19.42 -1.56
C LYS A 130 -12.37 20.01 -2.19
N ILE A 131 -12.18 20.64 -3.33
CA ILE A 131 -13.20 21.37 -4.06
C ILE A 131 -13.23 20.81 -5.47
N ARG A 132 -14.39 20.35 -5.90
CA ARG A 132 -14.57 19.76 -7.22
C ARG A 132 -15.65 20.48 -8.01
N SER A 133 -15.30 20.94 -9.19
CA SER A 133 -16.27 21.57 -10.10
C SER A 133 -17.36 20.58 -10.50
N ILE A 134 -18.61 21.07 -10.55
CA ILE A 134 -19.77 20.29 -10.98
C ILE A 134 -20.04 20.38 -12.47
N THR A 135 -19.46 21.37 -13.17
CA THR A 135 -19.68 21.61 -14.59
C THR A 135 -18.65 20.91 -15.46
N GLU A 136 -17.36 21.08 -15.14
CA GLU A 136 -16.26 20.54 -15.89
C GLU A 136 -15.30 19.76 -14.98
N LYS A 137 -14.42 18.92 -15.57
CA LYS A 137 -13.45 18.16 -14.79
C LYS A 137 -12.36 19.09 -14.25
N GLY A 138 -12.45 19.45 -13.00
CA GLY A 138 -11.46 20.27 -12.32
C GLY A 138 -11.58 20.18 -10.82
N PHE A 139 -10.47 20.39 -10.12
CA PHE A 139 -10.44 20.38 -8.67
C PHE A 139 -9.45 21.42 -8.13
N ALA A 140 -9.68 21.84 -6.90
CA ALA A 140 -8.79 22.68 -6.11
C ALA A 140 -8.78 22.19 -4.66
N CYS A 141 -7.85 22.71 -3.88
CA CYS A 141 -7.81 22.47 -2.44
C CYS A 141 -7.82 23.80 -1.70
N SER A 142 -8.63 23.89 -0.66
CA SER A 142 -8.54 24.94 0.34
C SER A 142 -7.82 24.37 1.55
N GLY A 143 -6.69 24.93 1.93
CA GLY A 143 -5.77 24.30 2.87
C GLY A 143 -4.98 23.14 2.24
N SER A 144 -4.33 22.35 3.08
CA SER A 144 -3.54 21.19 2.64
C SER A 144 -4.06 19.93 3.33
N PRO A 145 -4.83 19.07 2.64
CA PRO A 145 -5.24 17.78 3.18
C PRO A 145 -4.01 16.91 3.44
N GLN A 146 -3.73 16.57 4.69
CA GLN A 146 -2.57 15.77 5.09
C GLN A 146 -2.95 14.48 5.84
N SER A 147 -4.25 14.21 5.94
CA SER A 147 -4.82 13.05 6.60
C SER A 147 -5.90 12.44 5.73
N PHE A 148 -6.42 11.30 6.10
CA PHE A 148 -7.55 10.71 5.39
C PHE A 148 -8.78 11.62 5.43
N PHE A 149 -9.57 11.61 4.36
CA PHE A 149 -10.94 12.09 4.38
C PHE A 149 -11.79 11.22 5.31
N ASN A 150 -12.70 11.81 6.07
CA ASN A 150 -13.57 11.12 7.02
C ASN A 150 -12.85 10.42 8.19
N LEU A 151 -11.63 10.84 8.54
CA LEU A 151 -10.83 10.22 9.60
C LEU A 151 -11.50 10.28 10.98
N ASP A 152 -12.14 11.39 11.34
CA ASP A 152 -12.76 11.59 12.65
C ASP A 152 -13.91 10.62 12.98
N ARG A 153 -14.43 9.91 11.96
CA ARG A 153 -15.53 8.94 12.11
C ARG A 153 -15.06 7.48 12.13
N VAL A 154 -13.76 7.28 12.19
CA VAL A 154 -13.20 5.92 12.21
C VAL A 154 -13.40 5.26 13.56
N ASP A 155 -14.05 4.11 13.54
CA ASP A 155 -14.14 3.16 14.65
C ASP A 155 -13.08 2.08 14.45
N THR A 156 -12.03 2.11 15.26
CA THR A 156 -10.90 1.17 15.15
C THR A 156 -11.24 -0.27 15.53
N THR A 157 -12.42 -0.52 16.09
CA THR A 157 -12.91 -1.88 16.38
C THR A 157 -13.43 -2.59 15.13
N LYS A 158 -13.77 -1.83 14.09
CA LYS A 158 -14.25 -2.31 12.79
C LYS A 158 -13.10 -2.42 11.78
N PRO A 159 -13.25 -3.23 10.71
CA PRO A 159 -12.40 -3.13 9.53
C PRO A 159 -12.38 -1.71 8.97
N LEU A 160 -11.25 -1.30 8.36
CA LEU A 160 -11.09 -0.01 7.71
C LEU A 160 -11.04 -0.17 6.19
N ILE A 161 -11.95 0.48 5.47
CA ILE A 161 -11.93 0.59 4.01
C ILE A 161 -11.19 1.88 3.65
N ILE A 162 -10.14 1.78 2.83
CA ILE A 162 -9.37 2.92 2.32
C ILE A 162 -9.60 3.04 0.82
N CYS A 163 -10.31 4.09 0.39
CA CYS A 163 -10.60 4.40 -0.99
C CYS A 163 -9.56 5.36 -1.59
N GLU A 164 -9.47 5.39 -2.92
CA GLU A 164 -8.61 6.34 -3.64
C GLU A 164 -9.19 7.76 -3.66
N GLY A 165 -10.50 7.89 -3.85
CA GLY A 165 -11.20 9.17 -3.96
C GLY A 165 -12.32 9.36 -2.94
N GLU A 166 -12.71 10.62 -2.75
CA GLU A 166 -13.82 10.97 -1.86
C GLU A 166 -15.15 10.38 -2.37
N LEU A 167 -15.37 10.37 -3.69
CA LEU A 167 -16.60 9.79 -4.27
C LEU A 167 -16.69 8.29 -4.06
N ASP A 168 -15.57 7.58 -4.06
CA ASP A 168 -15.54 6.15 -3.76
C ASP A 168 -15.86 5.90 -2.30
N ALA A 169 -15.32 6.73 -1.39
CA ALA A 169 -15.68 6.66 0.03
C ALA A 169 -17.18 6.94 0.24
N LEU A 170 -17.74 7.95 -0.44
CA LEU A 170 -19.18 8.21 -0.41
C LEU A 170 -19.98 7.02 -0.93
N SER A 171 -19.49 6.35 -1.98
CA SER A 171 -20.15 5.17 -2.55
C SER A 171 -20.21 4.00 -1.56
N PHE A 172 -19.14 3.73 -0.83
CA PHE A 172 -19.17 2.74 0.25
C PHE A 172 -20.10 3.14 1.39
N ILE A 173 -20.15 4.43 1.76
CA ILE A 173 -21.07 4.91 2.80
C ILE A 173 -22.52 4.80 2.33
N GLU A 174 -22.80 5.12 1.06
CA GLU A 174 -24.13 5.02 0.45
C GLU A 174 -24.62 3.56 0.40
N CYS A 175 -23.74 2.59 0.19
CA CYS A 175 -24.13 1.18 0.22
C CYS A 175 -24.31 0.60 1.65
N GLY A 176 -24.15 1.41 2.70
CA GLY A 176 -24.29 0.97 4.09
C GLY A 176 -23.04 0.32 4.69
N ALA A 177 -21.88 0.47 4.08
CA ALA A 177 -20.63 -0.13 4.57
C ALA A 177 -20.28 0.26 6.02
N GLU A 178 -20.73 1.42 6.51
CA GLU A 178 -20.46 1.87 7.89
C GLU A 178 -21.05 0.97 8.97
N ASP A 179 -22.01 0.10 8.64
CA ASP A 179 -22.54 -0.88 9.58
C ASP A 179 -21.49 -1.93 9.94
N VAL A 180 -20.62 -2.29 9.00
CA VAL A 180 -19.63 -3.37 9.14
C VAL A 180 -18.17 -2.91 9.08
N ALA A 181 -17.88 -1.71 8.59
CA ALA A 181 -16.53 -1.16 8.42
C ALA A 181 -16.50 0.35 8.57
N SER A 182 -15.37 0.93 8.92
CA SER A 182 -15.11 2.36 8.77
C SER A 182 -14.63 2.68 7.37
N VAL A 183 -14.98 3.85 6.82
CA VAL A 183 -14.64 4.21 5.44
C VAL A 183 -13.89 5.53 5.41
N VAL A 184 -12.74 5.55 4.74
CA VAL A 184 -11.92 6.75 4.52
C VAL A 184 -11.44 6.82 3.08
N SER A 185 -10.97 7.98 2.63
CA SER A 185 -10.21 8.06 1.37
C SER A 185 -8.89 8.81 1.55
N VAL A 186 -7.95 8.54 0.63
CA VAL A 186 -6.66 9.22 0.63
C VAL A 186 -6.80 10.68 0.19
N PRO A 187 -5.99 11.61 0.74
CA PRO A 187 -6.09 13.02 0.41
C PRO A 187 -5.59 13.37 -1.00
N ASN A 188 -4.69 12.56 -1.56
CA ASN A 188 -4.07 12.79 -2.86
C ASN A 188 -4.25 11.55 -3.73
N GLY A 189 -4.59 11.73 -4.99
CA GLY A 189 -4.78 10.63 -5.94
C GLY A 189 -3.52 9.79 -6.17
N ALA A 190 -3.67 8.70 -6.91
CA ALA A 190 -2.66 7.66 -7.11
C ALA A 190 -1.29 8.19 -7.59
N VAL A 191 -0.25 7.54 -7.13
CA VAL A 191 1.14 7.81 -7.50
C VAL A 191 1.49 7.01 -8.75
N MET A 192 1.93 7.66 -9.82
CA MET A 192 2.16 7.04 -11.13
C MET A 192 3.28 5.99 -11.20
N LYS A 193 4.07 5.75 -10.14
CA LYS A 193 5.15 4.73 -10.12
C LYS A 193 5.30 4.09 -8.74
N VAL A 194 5.39 2.77 -8.72
CA VAL A 194 6.02 2.03 -7.63
C VAL A 194 7.49 2.42 -7.65
N VAL A 195 7.98 2.96 -6.56
CA VAL A 195 9.39 3.30 -6.41
C VAL A 195 10.08 2.06 -5.86
N ASP A 196 11.20 1.64 -6.49
CA ASP A 196 12.04 0.56 -5.99
C ASP A 196 12.35 0.75 -4.50
N GLU A 197 12.46 -0.35 -3.74
CA GLU A 197 12.60 -0.34 -2.27
C GLU A 197 13.71 0.59 -1.76
N GLU A 198 14.76 0.79 -2.55
CA GLU A 198 15.89 1.67 -2.23
C GLU A 198 15.53 3.18 -2.33
N PHE A 199 14.57 3.53 -3.19
CA PHE A 199 14.08 4.90 -3.38
C PHE A 199 12.83 5.21 -2.54
N ALA A 200 12.08 4.23 -2.08
CA ALA A 200 10.88 4.40 -1.26
C ALA A 200 11.14 5.13 0.07
N LYS A 201 12.39 5.11 0.57
CA LYS A 201 12.81 5.85 1.76
C LYS A 201 13.05 7.35 1.54
N LYS A 202 13.01 7.85 0.31
CA LYS A 202 13.37 9.25 0.00
C LYS A 202 12.19 10.21 -0.17
N ASP A 203 10.97 9.73 -0.43
CA ASP A 203 9.80 10.60 -0.64
C ASP A 203 8.58 10.15 0.17
N ASP A 204 8.67 10.34 1.49
CA ASP A 204 7.56 10.09 2.43
C ASP A 204 6.44 11.16 2.33
N SER A 205 6.65 12.22 1.56
CA SER A 205 5.70 13.34 1.49
C SER A 205 4.34 12.91 0.94
N LYS A 206 4.31 12.00 -0.03
CA LYS A 206 3.09 11.53 -0.69
C LYS A 206 2.24 10.62 0.20
N PHE A 207 2.87 9.87 1.12
CA PHE A 207 2.22 8.97 2.05
C PHE A 207 2.17 9.50 3.48
N ARG A 208 2.40 10.80 3.67
CA ARG A 208 2.34 11.45 4.99
C ARG A 208 1.01 11.21 5.70
N PHE A 209 -0.07 11.03 4.98
CA PHE A 209 -1.38 10.72 5.55
C PHE A 209 -1.40 9.38 6.31
N LEU A 210 -0.58 8.39 5.93
CA LEU A 210 -0.42 7.14 6.68
C LEU A 210 0.32 7.40 8.00
N THR A 211 1.40 8.17 7.96
CA THR A 211 2.16 8.54 9.18
C THR A 211 1.30 9.36 10.14
N ASN A 212 0.48 10.28 9.62
CA ASN A 212 -0.42 11.10 10.43
C ASN A 212 -1.59 10.29 11.05
N ALA A 213 -1.85 9.09 10.55
CA ALA A 213 -2.89 8.16 11.03
C ALA A 213 -2.29 6.88 11.64
N GLU A 214 -0.99 6.84 11.96
CA GLU A 214 -0.27 5.65 12.41
C GLU A 214 -0.93 5.02 13.65
N ASP A 215 -1.21 5.82 14.69
CA ASP A 215 -1.84 5.33 15.93
C ASP A 215 -3.21 4.68 15.67
N MET A 216 -3.98 5.21 14.73
CA MET A 216 -5.27 4.65 14.32
C MET A 216 -5.06 3.35 13.51
N LEU A 217 -4.13 3.38 12.56
CA LEU A 217 -3.83 2.23 11.73
C LEU A 217 -3.28 1.04 12.54
N GLU A 218 -2.51 1.27 13.59
CA GLU A 218 -2.02 0.23 14.49
C GLU A 218 -3.15 -0.49 15.23
N GLN A 219 -4.20 0.25 15.64
CA GLN A 219 -5.35 -0.31 16.35
C GLN A 219 -6.26 -1.14 15.45
N VAL A 220 -6.35 -0.81 14.16
CA VAL A 220 -7.21 -1.51 13.20
C VAL A 220 -6.63 -2.88 12.85
N LYS A 221 -7.45 -3.93 13.01
CA LYS A 221 -7.04 -5.33 12.78
C LYS A 221 -7.13 -5.76 11.32
N LYS A 222 -8.04 -5.17 10.53
CA LYS A 222 -8.27 -5.51 9.11
C LYS A 222 -8.41 -4.23 8.30
N VAL A 223 -7.60 -4.08 7.27
CA VAL A 223 -7.64 -2.95 6.33
C VAL A 223 -8.02 -3.48 4.95
N ILE A 224 -9.02 -2.89 4.33
CA ILE A 224 -9.50 -3.22 2.99
C ILE A 224 -9.14 -2.07 2.06
N ILE A 225 -8.27 -2.30 1.12
CA ILE A 225 -7.80 -1.30 0.16
C ILE A 225 -8.70 -1.35 -1.08
N ALA A 226 -9.34 -0.24 -1.38
CA ALA A 226 -10.35 -0.07 -2.43
C ALA A 226 -9.94 1.07 -3.38
N THR A 227 -8.75 0.95 -3.98
CA THR A 227 -8.25 1.86 -5.01
C THR A 227 -8.78 1.49 -6.39
N ASP A 228 -8.62 2.39 -7.35
CA ASP A 228 -8.96 2.16 -8.75
C ASP A 228 -8.29 0.88 -9.30
N SER A 229 -8.95 0.20 -10.24
CA SER A 229 -8.42 -1.01 -10.87
C SER A 229 -7.34 -0.74 -11.92
N ASP A 230 -7.02 0.52 -12.23
CA ASP A 230 -5.97 0.88 -13.17
C ASP A 230 -4.56 0.70 -12.59
N THR A 231 -3.54 0.82 -13.43
CA THR A 231 -2.14 0.62 -13.05
C THR A 231 -1.69 1.52 -11.90
N ALA A 232 -2.17 2.77 -11.88
CA ALA A 232 -1.80 3.74 -10.86
C ALA A 232 -2.44 3.41 -9.51
N GLY A 233 -3.74 3.06 -9.50
CA GLY A 233 -4.47 2.61 -8.31
C GLY A 233 -3.89 1.31 -7.73
N GLN A 234 -3.52 0.34 -8.59
CA GLN A 234 -2.87 -0.90 -8.14
C GLN A 234 -1.48 -0.65 -7.51
N ALA A 235 -0.69 0.25 -8.10
CA ALA A 235 0.62 0.64 -7.54
C ALA A 235 0.46 1.32 -6.16
N MET A 236 -0.53 2.19 -6.03
CA MET A 236 -0.87 2.85 -4.76
C MET A 236 -1.31 1.84 -3.71
N ALA A 237 -2.17 0.88 -4.09
CA ALA A 237 -2.65 -0.18 -3.21
C ALA A 237 -1.49 -1.03 -2.66
N GLU A 238 -0.56 -1.45 -3.51
CA GLU A 238 0.61 -2.24 -3.14
C GLU A 238 1.51 -1.48 -2.16
N GLU A 239 1.77 -0.20 -2.41
CA GLU A 239 2.60 0.63 -1.54
C GLU A 239 1.92 0.91 -0.19
N MET A 240 0.60 1.15 -0.17
CA MET A 240 -0.16 1.26 1.09
C MET A 240 -0.11 -0.05 1.87
N ALA A 241 -0.36 -1.19 1.23
CA ALA A 241 -0.32 -2.49 1.88
C ALA A 241 1.07 -2.80 2.47
N ARG A 242 2.14 -2.43 1.76
CA ARG A 242 3.52 -2.57 2.23
C ARG A 242 3.79 -1.73 3.49
N ARG A 243 3.29 -0.48 3.54
CA ARG A 243 3.50 0.44 4.68
C ARG A 243 2.63 0.11 5.88
N ILE A 244 1.38 -0.27 5.66
CA ILE A 244 0.42 -0.64 6.72
C ILE A 244 0.74 -2.02 7.30
N GLY A 245 1.28 -2.92 6.46
CA GLY A 245 1.55 -4.33 6.77
C GLY A 245 0.60 -5.27 6.03
N LYS A 246 1.14 -5.99 5.03
CA LYS A 246 0.37 -6.88 4.14
C LYS A 246 -0.46 -7.93 4.89
N HIS A 247 -0.01 -8.36 6.07
CA HIS A 247 -0.67 -9.40 6.87
C HIS A 247 -2.09 -9.04 7.33
N LYS A 248 -2.42 -7.76 7.43
CA LYS A 248 -3.76 -7.30 7.79
C LYS A 248 -4.48 -6.59 6.64
N CYS A 249 -3.86 -6.52 5.46
CA CYS A 249 -4.41 -5.85 4.30
C CYS A 249 -5.13 -6.82 3.37
N PHE A 250 -6.28 -6.38 2.89
CA PHE A 250 -7.12 -7.04 1.90
C PHE A 250 -7.37 -6.06 0.76
N LYS A 251 -7.73 -6.55 -0.41
CA LYS A 251 -8.03 -5.69 -1.54
C LYS A 251 -9.39 -6.02 -2.14
N ILE A 252 -10.11 -4.99 -2.55
CA ILE A 252 -11.32 -5.12 -3.35
C ILE A 252 -10.94 -5.52 -4.79
N ASN A 253 -11.65 -6.50 -5.34
CA ASN A 253 -11.55 -6.87 -6.74
C ASN A 253 -12.84 -6.43 -7.43
N TYR A 254 -12.78 -5.29 -8.14
CA TYR A 254 -13.93 -4.80 -8.87
C TYR A 254 -14.27 -5.69 -10.08
N PRO A 255 -15.55 -5.79 -10.48
CA PRO A 255 -15.95 -6.43 -11.74
C PRO A 255 -15.21 -5.82 -12.93
N LYS A 256 -14.97 -6.63 -13.99
CA LYS A 256 -14.16 -6.21 -15.15
C LYS A 256 -14.62 -4.92 -15.84
N ASP A 257 -15.92 -4.63 -15.77
CA ASP A 257 -16.56 -3.45 -16.36
C ASP A 257 -16.64 -2.25 -15.40
N CYS A 258 -16.11 -2.37 -14.17
CA CYS A 258 -16.08 -1.32 -13.16
C CYS A 258 -14.63 -0.97 -12.81
N LYS A 259 -14.32 0.32 -12.82
CA LYS A 259 -12.99 0.83 -12.50
C LYS A 259 -12.81 1.05 -10.99
N ASP A 260 -13.85 1.55 -10.34
CA ASP A 260 -13.85 2.04 -8.97
C ASP A 260 -15.19 1.72 -8.28
N ALA A 261 -15.33 2.11 -7.02
CA ALA A 261 -16.54 1.88 -6.23
C ALA A 261 -17.75 2.63 -6.78
N ASN A 262 -17.55 3.84 -7.28
CA ASN A 262 -18.64 4.64 -7.85
C ASN A 262 -19.18 3.99 -9.14
N ASP A 263 -18.31 3.44 -9.98
CA ASP A 263 -18.71 2.65 -11.15
C ASP A 263 -19.59 1.45 -10.78
N VAL A 264 -19.30 0.76 -9.66
CA VAL A 264 -20.09 -0.38 -9.20
C VAL A 264 -21.50 0.05 -8.82
N ILE A 265 -21.66 1.13 -8.08
CA ILE A 265 -23.01 1.64 -7.76
C ILE A 265 -23.78 1.99 -9.01
N LEU A 266 -23.16 2.69 -9.96
CA LEU A 266 -23.82 3.18 -11.16
C LEU A 266 -24.15 2.08 -12.16
N LYS A 267 -23.28 1.08 -12.32
CA LYS A 267 -23.43 0.02 -13.34
C LYS A 267 -24.10 -1.24 -12.80
N LYS A 268 -24.05 -1.45 -11.49
CA LYS A 268 -24.61 -2.65 -10.85
C LYS A 268 -25.65 -2.24 -9.79
N SER A 269 -25.24 -2.10 -8.52
CA SER A 269 -26.10 -1.66 -7.41
C SER A 269 -25.26 -1.37 -6.16
N THR A 270 -25.91 -0.74 -5.17
CA THR A 270 -25.36 -0.58 -3.81
C THR A 270 -25.10 -1.94 -3.14
N ILE A 271 -26.00 -2.92 -3.33
CA ILE A 271 -25.84 -4.29 -2.81
C ILE A 271 -24.58 -4.94 -3.38
N ALA A 272 -24.37 -4.85 -4.70
CA ALA A 272 -23.19 -5.42 -5.33
C ALA A 272 -21.89 -4.82 -4.80
N LEU A 273 -21.86 -3.52 -4.46
CA LEU A 273 -20.70 -2.90 -3.84
C LEU A 273 -20.51 -3.39 -2.40
N PHE A 274 -21.58 -3.53 -1.64
CA PHE A 274 -21.53 -4.05 -0.27
C PHE A 274 -20.96 -5.47 -0.22
N ASP A 275 -21.42 -6.35 -1.11
CA ASP A 275 -20.95 -7.75 -1.20
C ASP A 275 -19.43 -7.86 -1.46
N LEU A 276 -18.84 -6.88 -2.15
CA LEU A 276 -17.39 -6.85 -2.40
C LEU A 276 -16.56 -6.69 -1.11
N ILE A 277 -17.13 -6.20 -0.02
CA ILE A 277 -16.45 -6.08 1.27
C ILE A 277 -16.11 -7.46 1.83
N ASP A 278 -17.06 -8.40 1.74
CA ASP A 278 -16.87 -9.78 2.20
C ASP A 278 -16.01 -10.60 1.23
N LEU A 279 -16.05 -10.26 -0.06
CA LEU A 279 -15.26 -10.89 -1.12
C LEU A 279 -13.83 -10.34 -1.24
N ALA A 280 -13.44 -9.40 -0.37
CA ALA A 280 -12.09 -8.82 -0.39
C ALA A 280 -11.02 -9.90 -0.19
N SER A 281 -10.04 -9.96 -1.10
CA SER A 281 -8.95 -10.94 -1.06
C SER A 281 -7.76 -10.44 -0.25
N ALA A 282 -7.15 -11.32 0.54
CA ALA A 282 -5.94 -11.00 1.31
C ALA A 282 -4.76 -10.65 0.37
N TYR A 283 -3.92 -9.72 0.77
CA TYR A 283 -2.65 -9.48 0.08
C TYR A 283 -1.72 -10.67 0.25
N PRO A 284 -1.04 -11.10 -0.84
CA PRO A 284 -0.09 -12.18 -0.74
C PRO A 284 1.10 -11.76 0.13
N VAL A 285 1.38 -12.55 1.15
CA VAL A 285 2.57 -12.42 2.00
C VAL A 285 3.56 -13.49 1.57
N SER A 286 4.78 -13.10 1.21
CA SER A 286 5.81 -14.03 0.77
C SER A 286 6.04 -15.11 1.84
N GLY A 287 5.96 -16.38 1.44
CA GLY A 287 6.12 -17.52 2.33
C GLY A 287 4.87 -17.92 3.13
N LEU A 288 3.76 -17.17 3.02
CA LEU A 288 2.48 -17.52 3.61
C LEU A 288 1.51 -17.92 2.49
N TYR A 289 1.01 -19.14 2.55
CA TYR A 289 0.11 -19.71 1.55
C TYR A 289 -1.15 -20.23 2.21
N ASP A 290 -2.30 -20.00 1.61
CA ASP A 290 -3.55 -20.64 2.01
C ASP A 290 -3.58 -22.09 1.51
N ALA A 291 -4.13 -23.01 2.33
CA ALA A 291 -4.21 -24.41 1.96
C ALA A 291 -4.94 -24.66 0.64
N SER A 292 -5.94 -23.82 0.32
CA SER A 292 -6.70 -23.91 -0.94
C SER A 292 -5.84 -23.73 -2.19
N GLN A 293 -4.73 -23.02 -2.10
CA GLN A 293 -3.79 -22.80 -3.21
C GLN A 293 -3.10 -24.10 -3.64
N PHE A 294 -3.05 -25.10 -2.77
CA PHE A 294 -2.43 -26.39 -3.03
C PHE A 294 -3.42 -27.47 -3.48
N TYR A 295 -4.74 -27.24 -3.39
CA TYR A 295 -5.73 -28.27 -3.71
C TYR A 295 -5.56 -28.85 -5.12
N LYS A 296 -5.37 -28.02 -6.14
CA LYS A 296 -5.15 -28.49 -7.52
C LYS A 296 -3.91 -29.39 -7.63
N ASN A 297 -2.82 -28.98 -6.98
CA ASN A 297 -1.58 -29.76 -6.98
C ASN A 297 -1.74 -31.07 -6.21
N LEU A 298 -2.49 -31.04 -5.09
CA LEU A 298 -2.81 -32.23 -4.31
C LEU A 298 -3.72 -33.17 -5.08
N ASP A 299 -4.75 -32.66 -5.77
CA ASP A 299 -5.64 -33.47 -6.59
C ASP A 299 -4.87 -34.14 -7.75
N SER A 300 -4.00 -33.39 -8.44
CA SER A 300 -3.13 -33.96 -9.48
C SER A 300 -2.17 -35.01 -8.89
N LEU A 301 -1.57 -34.74 -7.75
CA LEU A 301 -0.69 -35.72 -7.09
C LEU A 301 -1.44 -36.98 -6.64
N TYR A 302 -2.68 -36.83 -6.17
CA TYR A 302 -3.53 -37.95 -5.75
C TYR A 302 -4.00 -38.78 -6.94
N SER A 303 -4.37 -38.12 -8.06
CA SER A 303 -4.92 -38.79 -9.26
C SER A 303 -3.81 -39.42 -10.12
N ASP A 304 -2.72 -38.70 -10.34
CA ASP A 304 -1.67 -39.07 -11.30
C ASP A 304 -0.42 -39.64 -10.62
N GLY A 305 -0.35 -39.57 -9.29
CA GLY A 305 0.85 -39.93 -8.53
C GLY A 305 2.02 -38.95 -8.74
N PHE A 306 3.18 -39.34 -8.31
CA PHE A 306 4.41 -38.63 -8.68
C PHE A 306 4.67 -38.87 -10.18
N GLY A 307 4.62 -37.83 -10.98
CA GLY A 307 4.87 -37.91 -12.42
C GLY A 307 6.17 -38.66 -12.73
N LYS A 308 6.18 -39.42 -13.81
CA LYS A 308 7.43 -40.02 -14.30
C LYS A 308 8.44 -38.92 -14.61
N GLY A 309 9.67 -39.11 -14.13
CA GLY A 309 10.79 -38.24 -14.47
C GLY A 309 11.20 -38.38 -15.94
N GLU A 310 12.29 -37.72 -16.31
CA GLU A 310 12.87 -37.81 -17.64
C GLU A 310 13.56 -39.18 -17.82
N SER A 311 13.45 -39.71 -19.05
CA SER A 311 14.11 -40.97 -19.43
C SER A 311 15.60 -40.86 -19.27
N THR A 312 16.23 -41.91 -18.75
CA THR A 312 17.68 -42.08 -18.68
C THR A 312 18.30 -42.36 -20.08
N GLY A 313 17.45 -42.72 -21.04
CA GLY A 313 17.88 -43.23 -22.34
C GLY A 313 18.27 -44.72 -22.34
N PHE A 314 17.96 -45.41 -21.25
CA PHE A 314 18.14 -46.87 -21.13
C PHE A 314 16.76 -47.47 -20.74
N ASP A 315 16.12 -48.15 -21.67
CA ASP A 315 14.76 -48.64 -21.50
C ASP A 315 14.57 -49.50 -20.24
N ASN A 316 15.55 -50.41 -19.99
CA ASN A 316 15.51 -51.28 -18.82
C ASN A 316 15.67 -50.52 -17.48
N VAL A 317 16.32 -49.36 -17.50
CA VAL A 317 16.48 -48.49 -16.32
C VAL A 317 15.24 -47.68 -16.13
N ASP A 318 14.62 -47.18 -17.20
CA ASP A 318 13.43 -46.33 -17.15
C ASP A 318 12.20 -47.03 -16.63
N GLU A 319 12.19 -48.37 -16.61
CA GLU A 319 11.14 -49.16 -15.93
C GLU A 319 11.22 -49.04 -14.40
N LEU A 320 12.43 -48.82 -13.85
CA LEU A 320 12.71 -48.83 -12.41
C LEU A 320 13.04 -47.44 -11.87
N TYR A 321 13.65 -46.58 -12.70
CA TYR A 321 14.15 -45.27 -12.30
C TYR A 321 14.07 -44.27 -13.44
N THR A 322 13.62 -43.08 -13.16
CA THR A 322 13.62 -41.91 -14.04
C THR A 322 14.21 -40.70 -13.32
N ILE A 323 14.66 -39.70 -14.06
CA ILE A 323 15.36 -38.53 -13.49
C ILE A 323 14.42 -37.39 -13.30
N VAL A 324 14.38 -36.83 -12.09
CA VAL A 324 13.61 -35.66 -11.74
C VAL A 324 14.51 -34.48 -11.50
N LYS A 325 14.23 -33.34 -12.14
CA LYS A 325 14.98 -32.08 -11.93
C LYS A 325 14.98 -31.69 -10.46
N SER A 326 16.09 -31.09 -10.01
CA SER A 326 16.27 -30.62 -8.63
C SER A 326 16.36 -31.73 -7.56
N GLN A 327 16.52 -33.00 -7.96
CA GLN A 327 16.80 -34.11 -7.05
C GLN A 327 18.28 -34.49 -7.09
N LEU A 328 18.82 -34.85 -5.92
CA LEU A 328 20.15 -35.44 -5.79
C LEU A 328 20.08 -36.95 -6.02
N THR A 329 20.81 -37.42 -7.03
CA THR A 329 20.99 -38.87 -7.27
C THR A 329 22.39 -39.32 -6.88
N ILE A 330 22.51 -40.36 -6.09
CA ILE A 330 23.77 -40.96 -5.67
C ILE A 330 23.91 -42.35 -6.32
N VAL A 331 24.92 -42.53 -7.15
CA VAL A 331 25.22 -43.83 -7.79
C VAL A 331 26.40 -44.48 -7.06
N THR A 332 26.14 -45.67 -6.49
CA THR A 332 27.15 -46.43 -5.74
C THR A 332 27.40 -47.79 -6.36
N GLY A 333 28.51 -48.42 -6.05
CA GLY A 333 28.88 -49.78 -6.52
C GLY A 333 30.39 -50.04 -6.41
N HIS A 334 30.79 -51.28 -6.73
CA HIS A 334 32.22 -51.67 -6.67
C HIS A 334 33.10 -50.86 -7.58
N PRO A 335 34.41 -50.72 -7.29
CA PRO A 335 35.37 -50.17 -8.20
C PRO A 335 35.33 -50.90 -9.55
N SER A 336 35.54 -50.18 -10.66
CA SER A 336 35.51 -50.69 -12.03
C SER A 336 34.21 -51.34 -12.52
N SER A 337 33.05 -50.99 -11.90
CA SER A 337 31.74 -51.52 -12.29
C SER A 337 31.02 -50.68 -13.36
N GLY A 338 31.68 -49.72 -13.98
CA GLY A 338 31.10 -48.90 -15.05
C GLY A 338 30.23 -47.71 -14.57
N LYS A 339 30.30 -47.32 -13.29
CA LYS A 339 29.47 -46.20 -12.75
C LYS A 339 29.71 -44.89 -13.51
N SER A 340 30.97 -44.55 -13.76
CA SER A 340 31.30 -43.29 -14.44
C SER A 340 30.81 -43.31 -15.89
N GLU A 341 30.99 -44.42 -16.61
CA GLU A 341 30.47 -44.61 -17.96
C GLU A 341 28.96 -44.47 -18.03
N PHE A 342 28.25 -45.04 -17.04
CA PHE A 342 26.79 -44.90 -16.95
C PHE A 342 26.38 -43.44 -16.72
N ILE A 343 27.06 -42.72 -15.81
CA ILE A 343 26.74 -41.30 -15.50
C ILE A 343 27.07 -40.42 -16.73
N ASP A 344 28.22 -40.65 -17.38
CA ASP A 344 28.63 -39.88 -18.57
C ASP A 344 27.62 -40.09 -19.71
N GLN A 345 27.22 -41.34 -19.99
CA GLN A 345 26.20 -41.62 -20.99
C GLN A 345 24.85 -40.99 -20.63
N LEU A 346 24.48 -41.02 -19.34
CA LEU A 346 23.25 -40.39 -18.83
C LEU A 346 23.26 -38.87 -19.06
N MET A 347 24.37 -38.19 -18.74
CA MET A 347 24.53 -36.75 -19.01
C MET A 347 24.41 -36.43 -20.49
N VAL A 348 25.02 -37.24 -21.36
CA VAL A 348 24.92 -37.10 -22.82
C VAL A 348 23.47 -37.26 -23.28
N ASN A 349 22.78 -38.28 -22.81
CA ASN A 349 21.39 -38.55 -23.17
C ASN A 349 20.45 -37.36 -22.73
N LEU A 350 20.65 -36.83 -21.54
CA LEU A 350 19.88 -35.70 -21.05
C LEU A 350 20.19 -34.40 -21.81
N ALA A 351 21.45 -34.15 -22.12
CA ALA A 351 21.85 -32.98 -22.90
C ALA A 351 21.29 -33.01 -24.32
N VAL A 352 21.42 -34.15 -25.01
CA VAL A 352 21.00 -34.31 -26.43
C VAL A 352 19.46 -34.33 -26.54
N ASN A 353 18.80 -35.14 -25.72
CA ASN A 353 17.36 -35.41 -25.87
C ASN A 353 16.46 -34.44 -25.10
N LYS A 354 16.97 -33.78 -24.10
CA LYS A 354 16.18 -32.95 -23.17
C LYS A 354 16.72 -31.51 -23.00
N GLY A 355 17.86 -31.18 -23.58
CA GLY A 355 18.48 -29.86 -23.53
C GLY A 355 18.96 -29.46 -22.13
N TRP A 356 19.38 -30.42 -21.31
CA TRP A 356 19.89 -30.18 -19.94
C TRP A 356 21.33 -29.59 -20.00
#